data_c8bd86870f21fbf20f2ad0f4fe508303
#
_entry.id   c8bd86870f21fbf20f2ad0f4fe508303
#
_cell.length_a   1.000
_cell.length_b   1.000
_cell.length_c   1.000
_cell.angle_alpha   90.00
_cell.angle_beta   90.00
_cell.angle_gamma   90.00
#
_symmetry.space_group_name_H-M   'P 1'
#
loop_
_entity.id
_entity.type
_entity.pdbx_description
1 polymer ?
#
loop_
_entity_poly.entity_id
_entity_poly.type
_entity_poly.pdbx_seq_one_letter_code
_entity_poly.pdbx_strand_id
1 'polypeptide(L)' 'MKLTAGQIEFMIEELSSEIIQILMEEWGYDMTQAMDIYYNSDTFERLSNPATGLYYQSGGYVYDFLKKEITTGRIA' A
#
# COMPACT_ATOMS: atom_id res chain seq x y z
N MET A 1 -17.43 7.33 -15.16
CA MET A 1 -16.34 7.02 -16.11
C MET A 1 -15.58 5.82 -15.63
N LYS A 2 -15.26 4.92 -16.54
CA LYS A 2 -14.59 3.68 -16.19
C LYS A 2 -13.08 3.83 -16.38
N LEU A 3 -12.31 3.49 -15.35
CA LEU A 3 -10.86 3.56 -15.44
C LEU A 3 -10.31 2.41 -16.26
N THR A 4 -9.25 2.65 -17.01
CA THR A 4 -8.54 1.61 -17.74
C THR A 4 -7.61 0.86 -16.78
N ALA A 5 -7.17 -0.34 -17.18
CA ALA A 5 -6.21 -1.10 -16.41
C ALA A 5 -4.91 -0.34 -16.18
N GLY A 6 -4.44 0.40 -17.19
CA GLY A 6 -3.24 1.22 -17.06
C GLY A 6 -3.40 2.37 -16.07
N GLN A 7 -4.58 2.98 -16.03
CA GLN A 7 -4.86 4.03 -15.07
C GLN A 7 -4.88 3.49 -13.64
N ILE A 8 -5.48 2.32 -13.45
CA ILE A 8 -5.52 1.67 -12.15
C ILE A 8 -4.11 1.31 -11.68
N GLU A 9 -3.28 0.76 -12.56
CA GLU A 9 -1.89 0.46 -12.24
C GLU A 9 -1.12 1.70 -11.82
N PHE A 10 -1.32 2.81 -12.55
CA PHE A 10 -0.67 4.07 -12.20
C PHE A 10 -1.07 4.53 -10.79
N MET A 11 -2.36 4.44 -10.47
CA MET A 11 -2.85 4.81 -9.14
C MET A 11 -2.25 3.93 -8.04
N ILE A 12 -2.13 2.64 -8.31
CA ILE A 12 -1.50 1.70 -7.37
C ILE A 12 -0.03 2.06 -7.17
N GLU A 13 0.70 2.39 -8.22
CA GLU A 13 2.10 2.78 -8.13
C GLU A 13 2.29 4.07 -7.34
N GLU A 14 1.41 5.06 -7.54
CA GLU A 14 1.44 6.30 -6.80
C GLU A 14 1.23 6.05 -5.31
N LEU A 15 0.23 5.26 -4.97
CA LEU A 15 -0.04 4.90 -3.58
C LEU A 15 1.13 4.11 -2.98
N SER A 16 1.70 3.19 -3.75
CA SER A 16 2.83 2.38 -3.28
C SER A 16 4.03 3.26 -2.93
N SER A 17 4.34 4.23 -3.78
CA SER A 17 5.44 5.16 -3.53
C SER A 17 5.21 5.95 -2.25
N GLU A 18 4.00 6.45 -2.06
CA GLU A 18 3.64 7.20 -0.86
C GLU A 18 3.75 6.35 0.40
N ILE A 19 3.24 5.11 0.35
CA ILE A 19 3.26 4.22 1.50
C ILE A 19 4.68 3.82 1.88
N ILE A 20 5.53 3.54 0.88
CA ILE A 20 6.93 3.21 1.13
C ILE A 20 7.63 4.38 1.81
N GLN A 21 7.35 5.60 1.37
CA GLN A 21 7.94 6.79 1.98
C GLN A 21 7.49 6.94 3.44
N ILE A 22 6.21 6.70 3.73
CA ILE A 22 5.70 6.75 5.10
C ILE A 22 6.40 5.72 5.98
N LEU A 23 6.61 4.51 5.47
CA LEU A 23 7.32 3.48 6.23
C LEU A 23 8.74 3.91 6.56
N MET A 24 9.43 4.55 5.62
CA MET A 24 10.77 5.05 5.87
C MET A 24 10.79 6.14 6.94
N GLU A 25 9.81 7.03 6.90
CA GLU A 25 9.72 8.15 7.83
C GLU A 25 9.28 7.75 9.23
N GLU A 26 8.24 6.91 9.33
CA GLU A 26 7.69 6.55 10.63
C GLU A 26 8.44 5.42 11.33
N TRP A 27 8.96 4.46 10.57
CA TRP A 27 9.58 3.28 11.16
C TRP A 27 11.11 3.29 11.07
N GLY A 28 11.66 4.28 10.35
CA GLY A 28 13.11 4.35 10.19
C GLY A 28 13.70 3.29 9.29
N TYR A 29 12.88 2.62 8.48
CA TYR A 29 13.36 1.63 7.53
C TYR A 29 14.09 2.30 6.38
N ASP A 30 15.10 1.63 5.83
CA ASP A 30 15.65 2.07 4.56
C ASP A 30 14.72 1.66 3.42
N MET A 31 15.02 2.11 2.21
CA MET A 31 14.13 1.86 1.08
C MET A 31 13.96 0.36 0.80
N THR A 32 15.05 -0.40 0.87
CA THR A 32 15.00 -1.85 0.61
C THR A 32 14.11 -2.55 1.63
N GLN A 33 14.27 -2.20 2.91
CA GLN A 33 13.44 -2.78 3.97
C GLN A 33 11.97 -2.42 3.81
N ALA A 34 11.69 -1.14 3.52
CA ALA A 34 10.31 -0.67 3.34
C ALA A 34 9.65 -1.35 2.16
N MET A 35 10.36 -1.49 1.04
CA MET A 35 9.84 -2.18 -0.13
C MET A 35 9.57 -3.65 0.15
N ASP A 36 10.48 -4.31 0.84
CA ASP A 36 10.32 -5.72 1.18
C ASP A 36 9.09 -5.95 2.05
N ILE A 37 8.91 -5.12 3.07
CA ILE A 37 7.76 -5.22 3.97
C ILE A 37 6.46 -4.96 3.20
N TYR A 38 6.44 -3.90 2.40
CA TYR A 38 5.24 -3.49 1.70
C TYR A 38 4.82 -4.49 0.62
N TYR A 39 5.75 -4.88 -0.26
CA TYR A 39 5.41 -5.74 -1.39
C TYR A 39 5.10 -7.18 -0.99
N ASN A 40 5.49 -7.60 0.20
CA ASN A 40 5.16 -8.92 0.73
C ASN A 40 3.95 -8.90 1.68
N SER A 41 3.29 -7.75 1.81
CA SER A 41 2.18 -7.59 2.75
C SER A 41 0.85 -8.00 2.13
N ASP A 42 -0.09 -8.38 3.01
CA ASP A 42 -1.48 -8.61 2.62
C ASP A 42 -2.13 -7.31 2.16
N THR A 43 -1.70 -6.18 2.72
CA THR A 43 -2.19 -4.87 2.33
C THR A 43 -1.91 -4.60 0.85
N PHE A 44 -0.69 -4.89 0.39
CA PHE A 44 -0.36 -4.72 -1.02
C PHE A 44 -1.16 -5.68 -1.91
N GLU A 45 -1.35 -6.91 -1.46
CA GLU A 45 -2.14 -7.88 -2.20
C GLU A 45 -3.57 -7.38 -2.41
N ARG A 46 -4.16 -6.80 -1.37
CA ARG A 46 -5.50 -6.21 -1.48
C ARG A 46 -5.52 -4.97 -2.35
N LEU A 47 -4.51 -4.10 -2.20
CA LEU A 47 -4.42 -2.89 -3.01
C LEU A 47 -4.31 -3.21 -4.50
N SER A 48 -3.55 -4.22 -4.86
CA SER A 48 -3.34 -4.58 -6.26
C SER A 48 -4.52 -5.34 -6.87
N ASN A 49 -5.52 -5.70 -6.06
CA ASN A 49 -6.75 -6.30 -6.56
C ASN A 49 -7.81 -5.21 -6.76
N PRO A 50 -8.15 -4.85 -8.00
CA PRO A 50 -9.11 -3.77 -8.26
C PRO A 50 -10.47 -3.98 -7.61
N ALA A 51 -10.85 -5.23 -7.36
CA ALA A 51 -12.15 -5.54 -6.76
C ALA A 51 -12.28 -4.99 -5.33
N THR A 52 -11.17 -4.75 -4.64
CA THR A 52 -11.21 -4.21 -3.28
C THR A 52 -11.50 -2.71 -3.23
N GLY A 53 -11.24 -2.00 -4.33
CA GLY A 53 -11.42 -0.56 -4.39
C GLY A 53 -10.38 0.25 -3.60
N LEU A 54 -9.35 -0.38 -3.06
CA LEU A 54 -8.36 0.33 -2.25
C LEU A 54 -7.57 1.36 -3.07
N TYR A 55 -7.43 1.15 -4.37
CA TYR A 55 -6.70 2.09 -5.21
C TYR A 55 -7.39 3.47 -5.33
N TYR A 56 -8.66 3.56 -4.93
CA TYR A 56 -9.38 4.83 -4.86
C TYR A 56 -9.11 5.60 -3.57
N GLN A 57 -8.56 4.96 -2.56
CA GLN A 57 -8.39 5.56 -1.25
C GLN A 57 -7.10 6.35 -1.17
N SER A 58 -6.97 7.19 -0.14
CA SER A 58 -5.74 7.93 0.08
C SER A 58 -4.62 7.00 0.56
N GLY A 59 -3.38 7.44 0.40
CA GLY A 59 -2.23 6.69 0.92
C GLY A 59 -2.31 6.47 2.42
N GLY A 60 -2.77 7.48 3.16
CA GLY A 60 -2.94 7.34 4.62
C GLY A 60 -3.95 6.29 5.00
N TYR A 61 -5.05 6.21 4.25
CA TYR A 61 -6.08 5.20 4.49
C TYR A 61 -5.53 3.79 4.28
N VAL A 62 -4.84 3.58 3.17
CA VAL A 62 -4.24 2.27 2.87
C VAL A 62 -3.12 1.96 3.85
N TYR A 63 -2.32 2.95 4.22
CA TYR A 63 -1.25 2.78 5.18
C TYR A 63 -1.77 2.30 6.54
N ASP A 64 -2.95 2.74 6.96
CA ASP A 64 -3.52 2.28 8.22
C ASP A 64 -3.71 0.77 8.25
N PHE A 65 -4.09 0.16 7.13
CA PHE A 65 -4.18 -1.29 7.04
C PHE A 65 -2.80 -1.94 7.18
N LEU A 66 -1.81 -1.37 6.51
CA LEU A 66 -0.44 -1.89 6.60
C LEU A 66 0.11 -1.76 8.02
N LYS A 67 -0.14 -0.64 8.66
CA LYS A 67 0.29 -0.42 10.04
C LYS A 67 -0.30 -1.46 10.99
N LYS A 68 -1.60 -1.75 10.84
CA LYS A 68 -2.24 -2.80 11.63
C LYS A 68 -1.63 -4.14 11.34
N GLU A 69 -1.36 -4.45 10.08
CA GLU A 69 -0.75 -5.70 9.70
C GLU A 69 0.63 -5.88 10.33
N ILE A 70 1.47 -4.83 10.30
CA ILE A 70 2.80 -4.87 10.88
C ILE A 70 2.74 -5.05 12.39
N THR A 71 1.82 -4.34 13.05
CA THR A 71 1.76 -4.35 14.52
C THR A 71 1.04 -5.55 15.09
N THR A 72 0.08 -6.13 14.37
CA THR A 72 -0.72 -7.24 14.86
C THR A 72 -0.48 -8.54 14.10
N GLY A 73 0.26 -8.49 13.01
CA GLY A 73 0.53 -9.65 12.17
C GLY A 73 -0.59 -9.99 11.20
N ARG A 74 -1.65 -9.16 11.13
CA ARG A 74 -2.75 -9.41 10.21
C ARG A 74 -3.60 -8.15 10.02
N ILE A 75 -4.29 -8.12 8.89
CA ILE A 75 -5.31 -7.11 8.65
C ILE A 75 -6.59 -7.56 9.35
N ALA A 76 -7.05 -6.78 10.25
CA ALA A 76 -8.27 -7.13 10.98
C ALA A 76 -9.52 -6.87 10.15
#